data_4b9a5d47bdba71e7d94a09e70139c07d
#
_entry.id   4b9a5d47bdba71e7d94a09e70139c07d
#
_cell.length_a   1.000
_cell.length_b   1.000
_cell.length_c   1.000
_cell.angle_alpha   90.00
_cell.angle_beta   90.00
_cell.angle_gamma   90.00
#
_symmetry.space_group_name_H-M   'P 1'
#
loop_
_entity.id
_entity.type
_entity.pdbx_description
1 polymer ?
#
loop_
_entity_poly.entity_id
_entity_poly.type
_entity_poly.pdbx_seq_one_letter_code
_entity_poly.pdbx_strand_id
1 'polypeptide(L)'
;MKDMEKAVDILEKKISQKAKVRIIGDYDIDGVTSTYILMKGLARIGADVDTYIPDRVADGYGIHAHLIERAETDRIDTIVTCDNGIAAAAEIQMAKDKGMTVIITDHHEVPYREEKGERQMVLPPADAILNPKQYDCPYPNKNLCGAVVAFKYIAALYERFGVPAEELEDYYELAAIATVGDVMDLQGENRILVKEGLCRLKNTKNQGLQELIRANSLEDAKITAYHIGFVLGPCINASGRLDTAARSLALLNAKTKEEAARLAGDLTALNQSRKALTEKGKEEAIRIIETTELKNDRVLVVYLPDCHESLAGIIAGRIREKYHRPAFVLTGGETSAKGSGRSIESYSMYEELVKCAAVSYTHLTLPTT
;
A
#
# COMPACT_ATOMS: atom_id res chain seq x y z
N MET A 1 16.23 12.61 4.98
CA MET A 1 14.85 12.45 5.50
C MET A 1 14.95 12.57 7.01
N LYS A 2 13.93 13.15 7.67
CA LYS A 2 13.90 13.19 9.14
C LYS A 2 14.01 11.77 9.72
N ASP A 3 14.63 11.63 10.86
CA ASP A 3 14.89 10.39 11.60
C ASP A 3 15.70 9.29 10.86
N MET A 4 16.25 9.57 9.67
CA MET A 4 16.97 8.56 8.88
C MET A 4 18.17 7.99 9.65
N GLU A 5 19.06 8.84 10.14
CA GLU A 5 20.24 8.40 10.93
C GLU A 5 19.81 7.65 12.19
N LYS A 6 18.80 8.17 12.90
CA LYS A 6 18.27 7.52 14.09
C LYS A 6 17.73 6.11 13.81
N ALA A 7 16.99 5.94 12.69
CA ALA A 7 16.47 4.64 12.28
C ALA A 7 17.60 3.67 11.90
N VAL A 8 18.63 4.16 11.23
CA VAL A 8 19.83 3.38 10.89
C VAL A 8 20.56 2.92 12.15
N ASP A 9 20.82 3.82 13.11
CA ASP A 9 21.50 3.48 14.38
C ASP A 9 20.70 2.45 15.20
N ILE A 10 19.36 2.58 15.22
CA ILE A 10 18.49 1.62 15.89
C ILE A 10 18.65 0.24 15.28
N LEU A 11 18.51 0.11 13.94
CA LEU A 11 18.59 -1.20 13.28
C LEU A 11 20.00 -1.81 13.35
N GLU A 12 21.05 -1.01 13.19
CA GLU A 12 22.43 -1.49 13.36
C GLU A 12 22.61 -2.15 14.73
N LYS A 13 22.16 -1.49 15.81
CA LYS A 13 22.18 -2.02 17.16
C LYS A 13 21.36 -3.31 17.29
N LYS A 14 20.14 -3.33 16.73
CA LYS A 14 19.25 -4.49 16.81
C LYS A 14 19.80 -5.69 16.04
N ILE A 15 20.38 -5.48 14.88
CA ILE A 15 21.06 -6.54 14.11
C ILE A 15 22.25 -7.10 14.88
N SER A 16 23.07 -6.25 15.49
CA SER A 16 24.21 -6.70 16.31
C SER A 16 23.78 -7.54 17.51
N GLN A 17 22.60 -7.29 18.04
CA GLN A 17 21.97 -8.03 19.14
C GLN A 17 21.25 -9.31 18.67
N LYS A 18 21.19 -9.57 17.36
CA LYS A 18 20.41 -10.67 16.75
C LYS A 18 18.93 -10.60 17.12
N ALA A 19 18.39 -9.39 17.24
CA ALA A 19 17.00 -9.18 17.55
C ALA A 19 16.12 -9.57 16.35
N LYS A 20 14.97 -10.18 16.63
CA LYS A 20 13.97 -10.50 15.59
C LYS A 20 13.27 -9.25 15.13
N VAL A 21 13.25 -9.03 13.81
CA VAL A 21 12.61 -7.90 13.16
C VAL A 21 11.41 -8.39 12.37
N ARG A 22 10.24 -7.81 12.59
CA ARG A 22 9.04 -8.04 11.77
C ARG A 22 8.75 -6.82 10.91
N ILE A 23 8.64 -7.03 9.60
CA ILE A 23 8.12 -6.04 8.68
C ILE A 23 6.60 -6.20 8.60
N ILE A 24 5.86 -5.11 8.87
CA ILE A 24 4.40 -5.07 8.68
C ILE A 24 4.12 -4.15 7.50
N GLY A 25 3.73 -4.74 6.37
CA GLY A 25 3.42 -4.03 5.12
C GLY A 25 1.94 -3.74 4.93
N ASP A 26 1.59 -3.21 3.75
CA ASP A 26 0.22 -3.10 3.29
C ASP A 26 -0.04 -4.10 2.14
N TYR A 27 -1.32 -4.31 1.82
CA TYR A 27 -1.78 -5.35 0.88
C TYR A 27 -1.80 -4.92 -0.58
N ASP A 28 -1.49 -3.69 -0.89
CA ASP A 28 -1.46 -3.20 -2.27
C ASP A 28 -0.05 -3.29 -2.90
N ILE A 29 0.08 -2.80 -4.13
CA ILE A 29 1.33 -2.87 -4.89
C ILE A 29 2.47 -2.11 -4.22
N ASP A 30 2.20 -0.97 -3.57
CA ASP A 30 3.21 -0.21 -2.86
C ASP A 30 3.64 -0.92 -1.58
N GLY A 31 2.68 -1.38 -0.77
CA GLY A 31 2.95 -2.13 0.45
C GLY A 31 3.66 -3.46 0.20
N VAL A 32 3.23 -4.25 -0.79
CA VAL A 32 3.91 -5.49 -1.19
C VAL A 32 5.35 -5.23 -1.64
N THR A 33 5.53 -4.19 -2.48
CA THR A 33 6.85 -3.84 -3.01
C THR A 33 7.77 -3.28 -1.91
N SER A 34 7.25 -2.43 -1.04
CA SER A 34 7.94 -1.92 0.16
C SER A 34 8.41 -3.06 1.06
N THR A 35 7.49 -4.00 1.35
CA THR A 35 7.79 -5.20 2.16
C THR A 35 8.92 -6.02 1.55
N TYR A 36 8.89 -6.24 0.24
CA TYR A 36 9.93 -6.99 -0.46
C TYR A 36 11.28 -6.28 -0.40
N ILE A 37 11.33 -4.96 -0.64
CA ILE A 37 12.57 -4.15 -0.57
C ILE A 37 13.17 -4.24 0.84
N LEU A 38 12.39 -4.02 1.89
CA LEU A 38 12.87 -4.12 3.26
C LEU A 38 13.32 -5.54 3.61
N MET A 39 12.52 -6.55 3.28
CA MET A 39 12.86 -7.95 3.55
C MET A 39 14.18 -8.34 2.92
N LYS A 40 14.38 -8.03 1.65
CA LYS A 40 15.61 -8.35 0.93
C LYS A 40 16.81 -7.54 1.44
N GLY A 41 16.61 -6.23 1.63
CA GLY A 41 17.66 -5.34 2.08
C GLY A 41 18.12 -5.63 3.50
N LEU A 42 17.22 -5.89 4.42
CA LEU A 42 17.55 -6.24 5.81
C LEU A 42 18.19 -7.62 5.91
N ALA A 43 17.69 -8.61 5.18
CA ALA A 43 18.33 -9.93 5.12
C ALA A 43 19.77 -9.86 4.58
N ARG A 44 20.04 -8.99 3.59
CA ARG A 44 21.38 -8.79 3.01
C ARG A 44 22.41 -8.29 4.02
N ILE A 45 21.98 -7.51 4.99
CA ILE A 45 22.86 -6.99 6.07
C ILE A 45 22.81 -7.85 7.34
N GLY A 46 22.22 -9.05 7.27
CA GLY A 46 22.25 -10.05 8.33
C GLY A 46 21.19 -9.92 9.41
N ALA A 47 20.10 -9.19 9.15
CA ALA A 47 18.95 -9.14 10.06
C ALA A 47 18.18 -10.47 10.08
N ASP A 48 17.71 -10.89 11.25
CA ASP A 48 16.70 -11.94 11.42
C ASP A 48 15.32 -11.33 11.19
N VAL A 49 14.81 -11.46 9.96
CA VAL A 49 13.62 -10.74 9.49
C VAL A 49 12.52 -11.67 9.02
N ASP A 50 11.32 -11.44 9.50
CA ASP A 50 10.08 -11.98 8.94
C ASP A 50 9.15 -10.87 8.45
N THR A 51 8.07 -11.26 7.75
CA THR A 51 7.13 -10.33 7.14
C THR A 51 5.70 -10.69 7.48
N TYR A 52 4.87 -9.69 7.66
CA TYR A 52 3.43 -9.84 7.76
C TYR A 52 2.74 -8.78 6.88
N ILE A 53 1.83 -9.23 6.03
CA ILE A 53 0.95 -8.34 5.27
C ILE A 53 -0.47 -8.61 5.74
N PRO A 54 -1.18 -7.59 6.27
CA PRO A 54 -2.56 -7.74 6.72
C PRO A 54 -3.49 -8.21 5.60
N ASP A 55 -4.51 -8.98 5.97
CA ASP A 55 -5.58 -9.34 5.05
C ASP A 55 -6.59 -8.18 4.93
N ARG A 56 -6.90 -7.79 3.70
CA ARG A 56 -7.77 -6.64 3.43
C ARG A 56 -9.16 -6.77 4.03
N VAL A 57 -9.71 -7.98 4.04
CA VAL A 57 -11.09 -8.24 4.49
C VAL A 57 -11.13 -8.58 5.97
N ALA A 58 -10.23 -9.48 6.41
CA ALA A 58 -10.20 -9.94 7.80
C ALA A 58 -9.60 -8.91 8.76
N ASP A 59 -8.50 -8.28 8.36
CA ASP A 59 -7.77 -7.32 9.22
C ASP A 59 -8.17 -5.86 8.94
N GLY A 60 -8.60 -5.54 7.70
CA GLY A 60 -8.85 -4.16 7.27
C GLY A 60 -7.56 -3.44 6.84
N TYR A 61 -7.59 -2.10 6.84
CA TYR A 61 -6.45 -1.27 6.47
C TYR A 61 -5.62 -0.87 7.68
N GLY A 62 -4.30 -0.95 7.55
CA GLY A 62 -3.35 -0.47 8.55
C GLY A 62 -2.96 -1.51 9.60
N ILE A 63 -2.47 -1.02 10.73
CA ILE A 63 -2.02 -1.84 11.85
C ILE A 63 -3.14 -1.97 12.86
N HIS A 64 -3.40 -3.20 13.32
CA HIS A 64 -4.42 -3.51 14.31
C HIS A 64 -3.82 -4.19 15.54
N ALA A 65 -4.52 -4.08 16.70
CA ALA A 65 -4.05 -4.57 17.99
C ALA A 65 -3.63 -6.05 17.95
N HIS A 66 -4.39 -6.91 17.27
CA HIS A 66 -4.08 -8.35 17.16
C HIS A 66 -2.74 -8.63 16.45
N LEU A 67 -2.27 -7.74 15.55
CA LEU A 67 -0.95 -7.87 14.91
C LEU A 67 0.18 -7.64 15.91
N ILE A 68 -0.03 -6.71 16.84
CA ILE A 68 0.92 -6.44 17.94
C ILE A 68 0.93 -7.60 18.94
N GLU A 69 -0.25 -8.14 19.29
CA GLU A 69 -0.37 -9.33 20.14
C GLU A 69 0.33 -10.55 19.52
N ARG A 70 0.16 -10.73 18.23
CA ARG A 70 0.86 -11.79 17.48
C ARG A 70 2.37 -11.57 17.47
N ALA A 71 2.84 -10.33 17.26
CA ALA A 71 4.26 -10.01 17.32
C ALA A 71 4.87 -10.33 18.69
N GLU A 72 4.13 -10.03 19.79
CA GLU A 72 4.53 -10.40 21.14
C GLU A 72 4.63 -11.93 21.32
N THR A 73 3.62 -12.68 20.87
CA THR A 73 3.58 -14.14 20.92
C THR A 73 4.76 -14.76 20.16
N ASP A 74 5.10 -14.20 19.00
CA ASP A 74 6.21 -14.63 18.15
C ASP A 74 7.58 -14.11 18.64
N ARG A 75 7.60 -13.38 19.77
CA ARG A 75 8.80 -12.80 20.40
C ARG A 75 9.55 -11.85 19.49
N ILE A 76 8.81 -11.01 18.77
CA ILE A 76 9.38 -9.96 17.94
C ILE A 76 9.90 -8.84 18.85
N ASP A 77 11.12 -8.45 18.65
CA ASP A 77 11.76 -7.33 19.36
C ASP A 77 11.51 -5.99 18.66
N THR A 78 11.57 -6.00 17.34
CA THR A 78 11.51 -4.78 16.53
C THR A 78 10.48 -4.91 15.42
N ILE A 79 9.59 -3.93 15.32
CA ILE A 79 8.64 -3.79 14.22
C ILE A 79 9.14 -2.69 13.29
N VAL A 80 9.20 -2.99 11.99
CA VAL A 80 9.39 -2.00 10.92
C VAL A 80 8.12 -1.98 10.08
N THR A 81 7.39 -0.88 10.08
CA THR A 81 6.22 -0.76 9.20
C THR A 81 6.63 -0.24 7.83
N CYS A 82 5.89 -0.57 6.79
CA CYS A 82 6.08 0.05 5.50
C CYS A 82 4.75 0.28 4.78
N ASP A 83 4.63 1.46 4.20
CA ASP A 83 3.42 1.93 3.53
C ASP A 83 2.18 1.96 4.46
N ASN A 84 2.44 2.04 5.74
CA ASN A 84 1.45 2.19 6.80
C ASN A 84 2.11 2.64 8.12
N GLY A 85 1.30 2.86 9.14
CA GLY A 85 1.76 3.09 10.52
C GLY A 85 1.65 4.53 10.99
N ILE A 86 1.70 5.53 10.10
CA ILE A 86 1.65 6.94 10.52
C ILE A 86 0.35 7.33 11.23
N ALA A 87 -0.73 6.64 10.95
CA ALA A 87 -2.04 6.87 11.57
C ALA A 87 -2.34 5.93 12.76
N ALA A 88 -1.48 4.94 13.04
CA ALA A 88 -1.71 3.86 14.01
C ALA A 88 -1.16 4.21 15.41
N ALA A 89 -1.48 5.40 15.94
CA ALA A 89 -0.88 5.89 17.20
C ALA A 89 -1.20 4.98 18.40
N ALA A 90 -2.40 4.41 18.48
CA ALA A 90 -2.81 3.54 19.59
C ALA A 90 -2.08 2.18 19.54
N GLU A 91 -1.99 1.58 18.36
CA GLU A 91 -1.34 0.28 18.15
C GLU A 91 0.18 0.39 18.34
N ILE A 92 0.78 1.50 17.89
CA ILE A 92 2.20 1.76 18.12
C ILE A 92 2.46 1.98 19.62
N GLN A 93 1.58 2.68 20.34
CA GLN A 93 1.69 2.80 21.80
C GLN A 93 1.60 1.42 22.47
N MET A 94 0.66 0.58 22.05
CA MET A 94 0.55 -0.80 22.55
C MET A 94 1.84 -1.61 22.31
N ALA A 95 2.48 -1.48 21.15
CA ALA A 95 3.77 -2.11 20.88
C ALA A 95 4.88 -1.57 21.82
N LYS A 96 4.89 -0.27 22.07
CA LYS A 96 5.83 0.37 23.01
C LYS A 96 5.61 -0.10 24.44
N ASP A 97 4.36 -0.22 24.89
CA ASP A 97 4.01 -0.71 26.24
C ASP A 97 4.47 -2.16 26.46
N LYS A 98 4.54 -2.96 25.37
CA LYS A 98 5.09 -4.32 25.37
C LYS A 98 6.62 -4.36 25.23
N GLY A 99 7.30 -3.21 25.23
CA GLY A 99 8.75 -3.10 25.15
C GLY A 99 9.35 -3.27 23.76
N MET A 100 8.53 -3.30 22.70
CA MET A 100 9.02 -3.41 21.32
C MET A 100 9.63 -2.09 20.83
N THR A 101 10.61 -2.20 19.96
CA THR A 101 11.12 -1.08 19.18
C THR A 101 10.30 -0.93 17.91
N VAL A 102 9.91 0.29 17.54
CA VAL A 102 9.09 0.54 16.35
C VAL A 102 9.73 1.60 15.46
N ILE A 103 9.93 1.24 14.20
CA ILE A 103 10.37 2.14 13.13
C ILE A 103 9.26 2.20 12.07
N ILE A 104 8.80 3.39 11.75
CA ILE A 104 7.78 3.61 10.73
C ILE A 104 8.46 4.08 9.45
N THR A 105 8.19 3.41 8.32
CA THR A 105 8.47 3.91 6.98
C THR A 105 7.14 4.07 6.25
N ASP A 106 6.74 5.31 6.00
CA ASP A 106 5.41 5.63 5.48
C ASP A 106 5.46 6.89 4.60
N HIS A 107 4.44 7.10 3.81
CA HIS A 107 4.32 8.27 2.94
C HIS A 107 2.93 8.93 3.00
N HIS A 108 2.01 8.34 3.76
CA HIS A 108 0.66 8.85 3.93
C HIS A 108 0.64 10.18 4.69
N GLU A 109 -0.49 10.90 4.55
CA GLU A 109 -0.69 12.16 5.28
C GLU A 109 -0.62 11.93 6.78
N VAL A 110 0.09 12.81 7.47
CA VAL A 110 0.17 12.78 8.93
C VAL A 110 -1.17 13.25 9.51
N PRO A 111 -1.84 12.45 10.35
CA PRO A 111 -3.06 12.87 11.01
C PRO A 111 -2.85 14.14 11.82
N TYR A 112 -3.88 14.98 11.91
CA TYR A 112 -3.84 16.20 12.70
C TYR A 112 -5.11 16.35 13.54
N ARG A 113 -4.99 17.10 14.64
CA ARG A 113 -6.11 17.61 15.43
C ARG A 113 -6.17 19.12 15.29
N GLU A 114 -7.36 19.68 15.26
CA GLU A 114 -7.55 21.12 15.34
C GLU A 114 -7.73 21.52 16.80
N GLU A 115 -6.75 22.23 17.34
CA GLU A 115 -6.82 22.82 18.67
C GLU A 115 -6.68 24.35 18.55
N LYS A 116 -7.68 25.08 19.02
CA LYS A 116 -7.72 26.55 19.01
C LYS A 116 -7.50 27.21 17.64
N GLY A 117 -7.91 26.51 16.56
CA GLY A 117 -7.74 27.00 15.18
C GLY A 117 -6.37 26.71 14.57
N GLU A 118 -5.50 25.98 15.25
CA GLU A 118 -4.22 25.50 14.74
C GLU A 118 -4.26 23.99 14.51
N ARG A 119 -3.63 23.53 13.42
CA ARG A 119 -3.48 22.10 13.12
C ARG A 119 -2.25 21.57 13.84
N GLN A 120 -2.46 20.65 14.77
CA GLN A 120 -1.38 19.92 15.43
C GLN A 120 -1.30 18.50 14.88
N MET A 121 -0.15 18.14 14.31
CA MET A 121 0.10 16.78 13.82
C MET A 121 0.10 15.78 14.98
N VAL A 122 -0.56 14.64 14.77
CA VAL A 122 -0.60 13.52 15.71
C VAL A 122 0.35 12.44 15.20
N LEU A 123 1.55 12.41 15.76
CA LEU A 123 2.53 11.38 15.42
C LEU A 123 2.40 10.18 16.37
N PRO A 124 2.51 8.95 15.87
CA PRO A 124 2.60 7.77 16.72
C PRO A 124 3.90 7.77 17.55
N PRO A 125 3.91 7.17 18.76
CA PRO A 125 5.07 7.17 19.65
C PRO A 125 6.15 6.15 19.22
N ALA A 126 6.50 6.13 17.93
CA ALA A 126 7.55 5.27 17.38
C ALA A 126 8.95 5.75 17.77
N ASP A 127 9.93 4.84 17.74
CA ASP A 127 11.33 5.18 18.00
C ASP A 127 11.93 6.01 16.86
N ALA A 128 11.50 5.80 15.61
CA ALA A 128 11.85 6.62 14.46
C ALA A 128 10.70 6.62 13.43
N ILE A 129 10.51 7.75 12.73
CA ILE A 129 9.48 7.91 11.71
C ILE A 129 10.10 8.45 10.43
N LEU A 130 10.18 7.60 9.41
CA LEU A 130 10.61 7.96 8.07
C LEU A 130 9.37 8.26 7.22
N ASN A 131 8.91 9.51 7.27
CA ASN A 131 7.82 9.99 6.44
C ASN A 131 8.15 11.40 5.94
N PRO A 132 8.23 11.62 4.62
CA PRO A 132 8.59 12.93 4.07
C PRO A 132 7.56 14.01 4.36
N LYS A 133 6.30 13.66 4.63
CA LYS A 133 5.19 14.59 4.87
C LYS A 133 5.12 15.14 6.30
N GLN A 134 6.00 14.71 7.22
CA GLN A 134 6.14 15.41 8.49
C GLN A 134 6.48 16.89 8.22
N TYR A 135 5.84 17.85 8.93
CA TYR A 135 5.96 19.28 8.64
C TYR A 135 7.40 19.80 8.74
N ASP A 136 8.17 19.23 9.67
CA ASP A 136 9.58 19.59 9.95
C ASP A 136 10.59 18.67 9.26
N CYS A 137 10.13 17.80 8.36
CA CYS A 137 11.03 16.96 7.57
C CYS A 137 11.70 17.79 6.47
N PRO A 138 13.05 17.87 6.44
CA PRO A 138 13.77 18.68 5.45
C PRO A 138 13.82 18.02 4.05
N TYR A 139 13.28 16.82 3.89
CA TYR A 139 13.32 16.12 2.61
C TYR A 139 12.48 16.87 1.57
N PRO A 140 13.05 17.23 0.40
CA PRO A 140 12.40 18.17 -0.52
C PRO A 140 11.19 17.57 -1.24
N ASN A 141 11.24 16.28 -1.61
CA ASN A 141 10.13 15.62 -2.28
C ASN A 141 9.17 14.99 -1.25
N LYS A 142 7.97 15.57 -1.13
CA LYS A 142 6.92 15.07 -0.22
C LYS A 142 6.08 13.95 -0.85
N ASN A 143 6.10 13.83 -2.17
CA ASN A 143 5.27 12.91 -2.94
C ASN A 143 6.06 11.65 -3.34
N LEU A 144 6.65 10.97 -2.35
CA LEU A 144 7.24 9.64 -2.54
C LEU A 144 6.18 8.58 -2.21
N CYS A 145 6.23 7.42 -2.85
CA CYS A 145 5.49 6.24 -2.39
C CYS A 145 6.26 5.50 -1.28
N GLY A 146 5.59 4.60 -0.57
CA GLY A 146 6.17 3.83 0.54
C GLY A 146 7.40 3.02 0.12
N ALA A 147 7.37 2.40 -1.06
CA ALA A 147 8.50 1.64 -1.58
C ALA A 147 9.75 2.50 -1.83
N VAL A 148 9.57 3.76 -2.23
CA VAL A 148 10.72 4.69 -2.37
C VAL A 148 11.25 5.11 -1.01
N VAL A 149 10.40 5.29 0.01
CA VAL A 149 10.85 5.53 1.38
C VAL A 149 11.64 4.34 1.90
N ALA A 150 11.13 3.11 1.72
CA ALA A 150 11.80 1.86 2.07
C ALA A 150 13.14 1.72 1.33
N PHE A 151 13.18 1.98 0.03
CA PHE A 151 14.40 1.96 -0.78
C PHE A 151 15.46 2.92 -0.24
N LYS A 152 15.09 4.15 0.11
CA LYS A 152 16.01 5.13 0.70
C LYS A 152 16.53 4.70 2.06
N TYR A 153 15.71 4.04 2.85
CA TYR A 153 16.13 3.49 4.13
C TYR A 153 17.16 2.35 3.93
N ILE A 154 16.90 1.44 3.00
CA ILE A 154 17.86 0.39 2.64
C ILE A 154 19.15 1.00 2.09
N ALA A 155 19.09 2.05 1.27
CA ALA A 155 20.30 2.73 0.78
C ALA A 155 21.17 3.28 1.91
N ALA A 156 20.56 3.93 2.91
CA ALA A 156 21.28 4.44 4.08
C ALA A 156 21.89 3.30 4.94
N LEU A 157 21.15 2.19 5.09
CA LEU A 157 21.66 1.01 5.78
C LEU A 157 22.82 0.36 5.00
N TYR A 158 22.72 0.26 3.68
CA TYR A 158 23.81 -0.30 2.85
C TYR A 158 25.07 0.54 2.96
N GLU A 159 24.96 1.86 2.94
CA GLU A 159 26.09 2.76 3.19
C GLU A 159 26.72 2.48 4.57
N ARG A 160 25.92 2.38 5.63
CA ARG A 160 26.39 2.09 7.00
C ARG A 160 27.08 0.74 7.13
N PHE A 161 26.57 -0.29 6.45
CA PHE A 161 27.11 -1.67 6.50
C PHE A 161 28.17 -1.95 5.44
N GLY A 162 28.55 -0.97 4.62
CA GLY A 162 29.55 -1.11 3.58
C GLY A 162 29.14 -2.04 2.44
N VAL A 163 27.84 -2.16 2.16
CA VAL A 163 27.30 -2.89 1.01
C VAL A 163 27.50 -2.04 -0.24
N PRO A 164 28.01 -2.62 -1.37
CA PRO A 164 28.22 -1.89 -2.60
C PRO A 164 26.94 -1.23 -3.12
N ALA A 165 27.03 0.03 -3.57
CA ALA A 165 25.90 0.80 -4.05
C ALA A 165 25.23 0.18 -5.30
N GLU A 166 26.00 -0.62 -6.07
CA GLU A 166 25.51 -1.35 -7.23
C GLU A 166 24.42 -2.37 -6.86
N GLU A 167 24.41 -2.88 -5.63
CA GLU A 167 23.35 -3.79 -5.17
C GLU A 167 22.00 -3.10 -4.99
N LEU A 168 21.96 -1.76 -4.91
CA LEU A 168 20.72 -0.99 -4.90
C LEU A 168 20.04 -0.98 -6.28
N GLU A 169 20.77 -1.30 -7.34
CA GLU A 169 20.25 -1.28 -8.69
C GLU A 169 19.06 -2.22 -8.91
N ASP A 170 19.04 -3.37 -8.20
CA ASP A 170 17.97 -4.34 -8.28
C ASP A 170 16.63 -3.83 -7.69
N TYR A 171 16.64 -2.69 -6.97
CA TYR A 171 15.44 -2.09 -6.40
C TYR A 171 14.82 -0.97 -7.26
N TYR A 172 15.52 -0.44 -8.27
CA TYR A 172 14.97 0.64 -9.12
C TYR A 172 13.71 0.22 -9.87
N GLU A 173 13.66 -1.01 -10.36
CA GLU A 173 12.47 -1.52 -11.05
C GLU A 173 11.26 -1.63 -10.11
N LEU A 174 11.49 -2.00 -8.86
CA LEU A 174 10.48 -2.10 -7.82
C LEU A 174 9.98 -0.70 -7.41
N ALA A 175 10.90 0.24 -7.20
CA ALA A 175 10.55 1.63 -6.94
C ALA A 175 9.71 2.24 -8.08
N ALA A 176 10.01 1.91 -9.33
CA ALA A 176 9.23 2.35 -10.49
C ALA A 176 7.83 1.72 -10.50
N ILE A 177 7.74 0.41 -10.24
CA ILE A 177 6.47 -0.32 -10.18
C ILE A 177 5.56 0.28 -9.11
N ALA A 178 6.08 0.51 -7.91
CA ALA A 178 5.34 1.09 -6.81
C ALA A 178 4.93 2.55 -7.09
N THR A 179 5.87 3.40 -7.54
CA THR A 179 5.59 4.82 -7.84
C THR A 179 4.46 4.98 -8.87
N VAL A 180 4.44 4.15 -9.91
CA VAL A 180 3.38 4.17 -10.93
C VAL A 180 2.10 3.52 -10.40
N GLY A 181 2.24 2.43 -9.64
CA GLY A 181 1.12 1.67 -9.10
C GLY A 181 0.30 2.43 -8.07
N ASP A 182 0.98 3.24 -7.24
CA ASP A 182 0.39 4.14 -6.25
C ASP A 182 0.04 5.53 -6.83
N VAL A 183 0.10 5.67 -8.14
CA VAL A 183 -0.33 6.87 -8.88
C VAL A 183 0.40 8.15 -8.43
N MET A 184 1.66 8.05 -8.00
CA MET A 184 2.46 9.20 -7.62
C MET A 184 2.78 10.11 -8.81
N ASP A 185 2.89 11.41 -8.56
CA ASP A 185 3.29 12.38 -9.58
C ASP A 185 4.65 12.04 -10.17
N LEU A 186 4.70 11.86 -11.50
CA LEU A 186 5.95 11.55 -12.23
C LEU A 186 6.76 12.82 -12.54
N GLN A 187 7.13 13.55 -11.48
CA GLN A 187 7.94 14.76 -11.54
C GLN A 187 9.22 14.60 -10.72
N GLY A 188 10.21 15.44 -10.97
CA GLY A 188 11.45 15.46 -10.21
C GLY A 188 12.08 14.09 -10.03
N GLU A 189 12.30 13.70 -8.78
CA GLU A 189 12.90 12.43 -8.39
C GLU A 189 12.08 11.21 -8.82
N ASN A 190 10.75 11.24 -8.66
CA ASN A 190 9.87 10.14 -9.07
C ASN A 190 10.02 9.84 -10.57
N ARG A 191 10.12 10.88 -11.41
CA ARG A 191 10.35 10.71 -12.84
C ARG A 191 11.68 10.03 -13.13
N ILE A 192 12.74 10.38 -12.40
CA ILE A 192 14.08 9.79 -12.56
C ILE A 192 14.02 8.31 -12.19
N LEU A 193 13.47 7.98 -11.03
CA LEU A 193 13.33 6.60 -10.55
C LEU A 193 12.49 5.74 -11.51
N VAL A 194 11.35 6.26 -11.97
CA VAL A 194 10.49 5.53 -12.91
C VAL A 194 11.17 5.33 -14.26
N LYS A 195 11.88 6.33 -14.78
CA LYS A 195 12.62 6.20 -16.04
C LYS A 195 13.71 5.14 -15.93
N GLU A 196 14.49 5.15 -14.87
CA GLU A 196 15.56 4.19 -14.63
C GLU A 196 15.00 2.78 -14.42
N GLY A 197 13.98 2.62 -13.56
CA GLY A 197 13.35 1.33 -13.32
C GLY A 197 12.69 0.71 -14.55
N LEU A 198 12.05 1.51 -15.41
CA LEU A 198 11.49 1.04 -16.69
C LEU A 198 12.57 0.53 -17.65
N CYS A 199 13.75 1.17 -17.66
CA CYS A 199 14.88 0.67 -18.48
C CYS A 199 15.36 -0.70 -17.98
N ARG A 200 15.41 -0.91 -16.67
CA ARG A 200 15.87 -2.15 -16.04
C ARG A 200 14.83 -3.26 -16.12
N LEU A 201 13.55 -2.93 -15.98
CA LEU A 201 12.46 -3.89 -15.99
C LEU A 201 12.41 -4.76 -17.25
N LYS A 202 12.90 -4.24 -18.39
CA LYS A 202 13.01 -5.03 -19.63
C LYS A 202 13.93 -6.25 -19.48
N ASN A 203 14.99 -6.12 -18.67
CA ASN A 203 16.00 -7.16 -18.43
C ASN A 203 16.07 -7.48 -16.93
N THR A 204 14.95 -7.45 -16.26
CA THR A 204 14.88 -7.71 -14.81
C THR A 204 15.50 -9.05 -14.46
N LYS A 205 16.25 -9.10 -13.37
CA LYS A 205 16.77 -10.34 -12.79
C LYS A 205 15.76 -11.04 -11.89
N ASN A 206 14.69 -10.36 -11.52
CA ASN A 206 13.66 -10.91 -10.65
C ASN A 206 12.80 -11.90 -11.45
N GLN A 207 12.88 -13.19 -11.08
CA GLN A 207 12.16 -14.26 -11.78
C GLN A 207 10.65 -14.07 -11.74
N GLY A 208 10.11 -13.55 -10.63
CA GLY A 208 8.68 -13.25 -10.50
C GLY A 208 8.21 -12.19 -11.50
N LEU A 209 8.99 -11.10 -11.64
CA LEU A 209 8.67 -10.06 -12.62
C LEU A 209 8.82 -10.55 -14.06
N GLN A 210 9.85 -11.36 -14.35
CA GLN A 210 10.01 -11.98 -15.68
C GLN A 210 8.79 -12.80 -16.07
N GLU A 211 8.32 -13.68 -15.17
CA GLU A 211 7.19 -14.54 -15.46
C GLU A 211 5.86 -13.77 -15.45
N LEU A 212 5.72 -12.70 -14.66
CA LEU A 212 4.55 -11.84 -14.70
C LEU A 212 4.46 -11.07 -16.03
N ILE A 213 5.59 -10.58 -16.55
CA ILE A 213 5.70 -9.95 -17.87
C ILE A 213 5.29 -10.97 -18.95
N ARG A 214 5.78 -12.20 -18.86
CA ARG A 214 5.46 -13.29 -19.81
C ARG A 214 3.99 -13.68 -19.76
N ALA A 215 3.43 -13.89 -18.56
CA ALA A 215 2.02 -14.26 -18.38
C ALA A 215 1.04 -13.20 -18.96
N ASN A 216 1.52 -11.96 -19.14
CA ASN A 216 0.77 -10.88 -19.76
C ASN A 216 1.19 -10.57 -21.20
N SER A 217 2.00 -11.45 -21.87
CA SER A 217 2.46 -11.33 -23.25
C SER A 217 3.18 -10.00 -23.55
N LEU A 218 4.05 -9.58 -22.62
CA LEU A 218 4.79 -8.32 -22.72
C LEU A 218 6.31 -8.51 -22.96
N GLU A 219 6.79 -9.73 -23.26
CA GLU A 219 8.21 -10.05 -23.41
C GLU A 219 8.89 -9.21 -24.52
N ASP A 220 8.19 -9.03 -25.64
CA ASP A 220 8.68 -8.29 -26.79
C ASP A 220 8.27 -6.81 -26.76
N ALA A 221 7.47 -6.41 -25.77
CA ALA A 221 6.95 -5.06 -25.66
C ALA A 221 7.98 -4.11 -25.02
N LYS A 222 7.99 -2.87 -25.45
CA LYS A 222 8.62 -1.80 -24.67
C LYS A 222 7.73 -1.49 -23.47
N ILE A 223 8.13 -1.95 -22.28
CA ILE A 223 7.39 -1.68 -21.04
C ILE A 223 7.41 -0.18 -20.75
N THR A 224 6.23 0.36 -20.43
CA THR A 224 6.01 1.77 -20.13
C THR A 224 5.23 1.89 -18.81
N ALA A 225 5.08 3.12 -18.28
CA ALA A 225 4.23 3.38 -17.13
C ALA A 225 2.78 2.87 -17.33
N TYR A 226 2.26 2.91 -18.57
CA TYR A 226 0.95 2.32 -18.89
C TYR A 226 0.89 0.82 -18.57
N HIS A 227 1.92 0.07 -18.96
CA HIS A 227 1.95 -1.38 -18.68
C HIS A 227 2.04 -1.67 -17.18
N ILE A 228 2.76 -0.84 -16.42
CA ILE A 228 2.76 -0.95 -14.95
C ILE A 228 1.37 -0.65 -14.40
N GLY A 229 0.80 0.52 -14.71
CA GLY A 229 -0.46 0.98 -14.11
C GLY A 229 -1.69 0.17 -14.51
N PHE A 230 -1.72 -0.39 -15.73
CA PHE A 230 -2.93 -1.02 -16.30
C PHE A 230 -2.81 -2.51 -16.58
N VAL A 231 -1.62 -3.11 -16.51
CA VAL A 231 -1.41 -4.54 -16.76
C VAL A 231 -0.75 -5.23 -15.57
N LEU A 232 0.51 -4.91 -15.25
CA LEU A 232 1.29 -5.60 -14.21
C LEU A 232 0.81 -5.26 -12.80
N GLY A 233 0.63 -3.97 -12.50
CA GLY A 233 0.16 -3.50 -11.20
C GLY A 233 -1.22 -4.06 -10.82
N PRO A 234 -2.21 -4.03 -11.70
CA PRO A 234 -3.49 -4.69 -11.45
C PRO A 234 -3.42 -6.18 -11.14
N CYS A 235 -2.42 -6.92 -11.67
CA CYS A 235 -2.21 -8.32 -11.31
C CYS A 235 -1.70 -8.46 -9.88
N ILE A 236 -0.72 -7.64 -9.47
CA ILE A 236 -0.20 -7.61 -8.10
C ILE A 236 -1.32 -7.22 -7.13
N ASN A 237 -2.06 -6.14 -7.40
CA ASN A 237 -3.16 -5.66 -6.58
C ASN A 237 -4.35 -6.64 -6.48
N ALA A 238 -4.52 -7.54 -7.47
CA ALA A 238 -5.64 -8.48 -7.47
C ALA A 238 -5.55 -9.50 -6.33
N SER A 239 -4.35 -9.90 -5.91
CA SER A 239 -4.16 -10.81 -4.79
C SER A 239 -4.66 -10.20 -3.47
N GLY A 240 -4.28 -8.98 -3.14
CA GLY A 240 -4.76 -8.28 -1.95
C GLY A 240 -6.26 -7.91 -1.98
N ARG A 241 -6.94 -8.08 -3.13
CA ARG A 241 -8.38 -7.84 -3.25
C ARG A 241 -9.23 -9.11 -3.15
N LEU A 242 -8.80 -10.20 -3.77
CA LEU A 242 -9.60 -11.43 -3.94
C LEU A 242 -8.98 -12.66 -3.27
N ASP A 243 -7.78 -12.52 -2.73
CA ASP A 243 -7.02 -13.57 -2.05
C ASP A 243 -6.15 -12.90 -0.98
N THR A 244 -4.91 -13.31 -0.81
CA THR A 244 -3.94 -12.68 0.11
C THR A 244 -2.80 -12.01 -0.65
N ALA A 245 -2.41 -10.81 -0.23
CA ALA A 245 -1.27 -10.08 -0.78
C ALA A 245 0.08 -10.82 -0.59
N ALA A 246 0.15 -11.76 0.35
CA ALA A 246 1.31 -12.64 0.52
C ALA A 246 1.65 -13.43 -0.76
N ARG A 247 0.66 -13.68 -1.64
CA ARG A 247 0.89 -14.33 -2.94
C ARG A 247 1.71 -13.45 -3.88
N SER A 248 1.47 -12.15 -3.90
CA SER A 248 2.29 -11.20 -4.68
C SER A 248 3.68 -11.04 -4.10
N LEU A 249 3.83 -11.03 -2.78
CA LEU A 249 5.15 -11.06 -2.14
C LEU A 249 5.89 -12.36 -2.46
N ALA A 250 5.20 -13.51 -2.45
CA ALA A 250 5.76 -14.80 -2.84
C ALA A 250 6.25 -14.79 -4.31
N LEU A 251 5.48 -14.19 -5.23
CA LEU A 251 5.91 -14.03 -6.63
C LEU A 251 7.24 -13.26 -6.71
N LEU A 252 7.35 -12.10 -6.07
CA LEU A 252 8.59 -11.32 -6.07
C LEU A 252 9.76 -12.08 -5.45
N ASN A 253 9.49 -12.97 -4.49
CA ASN A 253 10.50 -13.75 -3.77
C ASN A 253 10.74 -15.15 -4.36
N ALA A 254 10.08 -15.52 -5.46
CA ALA A 254 10.21 -16.83 -6.09
C ALA A 254 11.68 -17.16 -6.43
N LYS A 255 12.09 -18.40 -6.12
CA LYS A 255 13.48 -18.84 -6.29
C LYS A 255 13.69 -19.67 -7.56
N THR A 256 12.62 -20.20 -8.12
CA THR A 256 12.67 -20.98 -9.35
C THR A 256 11.71 -20.41 -10.39
N LYS A 257 12.03 -20.67 -11.66
CA LYS A 257 11.19 -20.24 -12.77
C LYS A 257 9.80 -20.88 -12.73
N GLU A 258 9.73 -22.15 -12.34
CA GLU A 258 8.50 -22.93 -12.25
C GLU A 258 7.57 -22.34 -11.18
N GLU A 259 8.10 -22.03 -10.01
CA GLU A 259 7.37 -21.34 -8.94
C GLU A 259 6.86 -19.98 -9.41
N ALA A 260 7.75 -19.17 -9.99
CA ALA A 260 7.42 -17.86 -10.52
C ALA A 260 6.33 -17.92 -11.59
N ALA A 261 6.42 -18.86 -12.54
CA ALA A 261 5.44 -19.03 -13.62
C ALA A 261 4.05 -19.41 -13.06
N ARG A 262 4.01 -20.32 -12.09
CA ARG A 262 2.74 -20.68 -11.42
C ARG A 262 2.11 -19.50 -10.73
N LEU A 263 2.88 -18.77 -9.89
CA LEU A 263 2.40 -17.59 -9.16
C LEU A 263 1.96 -16.46 -10.10
N ALA A 264 2.70 -16.22 -11.18
CA ALA A 264 2.34 -15.22 -12.19
C ALA A 264 1.02 -15.60 -12.90
N GLY A 265 0.84 -16.88 -13.23
CA GLY A 265 -0.42 -17.40 -13.79
C GLY A 265 -1.60 -17.19 -12.82
N ASP A 266 -1.41 -17.52 -11.55
CA ASP A 266 -2.42 -17.32 -10.50
C ASP A 266 -2.84 -15.84 -10.38
N LEU A 267 -1.87 -14.91 -10.32
CA LEU A 267 -2.14 -13.47 -10.23
C LEU A 267 -2.85 -12.93 -11.48
N THR A 268 -2.47 -13.41 -12.65
CA THR A 268 -3.14 -13.03 -13.92
C THR A 268 -4.60 -13.51 -13.93
N ALA A 269 -4.86 -14.74 -13.48
CA ALA A 269 -6.22 -15.29 -13.35
C ALA A 269 -7.06 -14.52 -12.31
N LEU A 270 -6.48 -14.18 -11.14
CA LEU A 270 -7.13 -13.33 -10.14
C LEU A 270 -7.50 -11.95 -10.71
N ASN A 271 -6.61 -11.35 -11.49
CA ASN A 271 -6.90 -10.06 -12.13
C ASN A 271 -8.01 -10.16 -13.18
N GLN A 272 -8.09 -11.25 -13.94
CA GLN A 272 -9.20 -11.51 -14.87
C GLN A 272 -10.52 -11.65 -14.10
N SER A 273 -10.53 -12.41 -13.02
CA SER A 273 -11.70 -12.56 -12.14
C SER A 273 -12.13 -11.21 -11.55
N ARG A 274 -11.18 -10.42 -11.05
CA ARG A 274 -11.45 -9.06 -10.56
C ARG A 274 -12.10 -8.19 -11.63
N LYS A 275 -11.58 -8.21 -12.87
CA LYS A 275 -12.16 -7.44 -13.99
C LYS A 275 -13.59 -7.86 -14.27
N ALA A 276 -13.87 -9.16 -14.35
CA ALA A 276 -15.21 -9.70 -14.61
C ALA A 276 -16.19 -9.33 -13.49
N LEU A 277 -15.79 -9.48 -12.23
CA LEU A 277 -16.62 -9.11 -11.07
C LEU A 277 -16.88 -7.59 -11.01
N THR A 278 -15.88 -6.78 -11.34
CA THR A 278 -16.02 -5.32 -11.39
C THR A 278 -17.01 -4.90 -12.48
N GLU A 279 -16.93 -5.51 -13.67
CA GLU A 279 -17.84 -5.20 -14.76
C GLU A 279 -19.28 -5.60 -14.42
N LYS A 280 -19.48 -6.82 -13.88
CA LYS A 280 -20.80 -7.25 -13.39
C LYS A 280 -21.38 -6.29 -12.34
N GLY A 281 -20.59 -5.91 -11.34
CA GLY A 281 -21.05 -4.95 -10.31
C GLY A 281 -21.34 -3.56 -10.86
N LYS A 282 -20.55 -3.09 -11.84
CA LYS A 282 -20.81 -1.82 -12.54
C LYS A 282 -22.13 -1.86 -13.33
N GLU A 283 -22.36 -2.92 -14.08
CA GLU A 283 -23.60 -3.11 -14.86
C GLU A 283 -24.83 -3.12 -13.95
N GLU A 284 -24.75 -3.84 -12.83
CA GLU A 284 -25.83 -3.91 -11.86
C GLU A 284 -26.07 -2.54 -11.19
N ALA A 285 -25.00 -1.82 -10.81
CA ALA A 285 -25.11 -0.46 -10.26
C ALA A 285 -25.80 0.50 -11.25
N ILE A 286 -25.41 0.44 -12.53
CA ILE A 286 -26.03 1.23 -13.59
C ILE A 286 -27.50 0.87 -13.74
N ARG A 287 -27.85 -0.42 -13.74
CA ARG A 287 -29.24 -0.89 -13.83
C ARG A 287 -30.09 -0.30 -12.70
N ILE A 288 -29.59 -0.38 -11.46
CA ILE A 288 -30.28 0.16 -10.28
C ILE A 288 -30.51 1.69 -10.45
N ILE A 289 -29.47 2.44 -10.83
CA ILE A 289 -29.57 3.89 -11.00
C ILE A 289 -30.62 4.26 -12.06
N GLU A 290 -30.57 3.59 -13.23
CA GLU A 290 -31.45 3.95 -14.36
C GLU A 290 -32.91 3.52 -14.14
N THR A 291 -33.16 2.48 -13.34
CA THR A 291 -34.50 1.94 -13.09
C THR A 291 -35.18 2.46 -11.82
N THR A 292 -34.48 3.30 -11.05
CA THR A 292 -35.02 3.88 -9.80
C THR A 292 -34.93 5.39 -9.78
N GLU A 293 -35.45 6.04 -8.74
CA GLU A 293 -35.35 7.48 -8.54
C GLU A 293 -33.90 7.98 -8.29
N LEU A 294 -32.95 7.08 -8.02
CA LEU A 294 -31.53 7.43 -7.82
C LEU A 294 -30.93 8.21 -9.00
N LYS A 295 -31.46 8.02 -10.22
CA LYS A 295 -31.05 8.82 -11.40
C LYS A 295 -31.20 10.32 -11.21
N ASN A 296 -32.07 10.76 -10.29
CA ASN A 296 -32.36 12.17 -10.00
C ASN A 296 -31.50 12.72 -8.85
N ASP A 297 -30.85 11.84 -8.07
CA ASP A 297 -30.07 12.22 -6.89
C ASP A 297 -28.77 12.92 -7.26
N ARG A 298 -28.37 13.91 -6.47
CA ARG A 298 -27.10 14.62 -6.65
C ARG A 298 -25.89 13.80 -6.20
N VAL A 299 -26.08 12.90 -5.24
CA VAL A 299 -25.11 11.93 -4.75
C VAL A 299 -25.70 10.55 -4.97
N LEU A 300 -24.99 9.71 -5.68
CA LEU A 300 -25.46 8.35 -6.01
C LEU A 300 -25.05 7.38 -4.90
N VAL A 301 -26.00 6.80 -4.20
CA VAL A 301 -25.76 5.78 -3.16
C VAL A 301 -26.36 4.46 -3.63
N VAL A 302 -25.50 3.53 -4.05
CA VAL A 302 -25.93 2.25 -4.62
C VAL A 302 -25.58 1.11 -3.67
N TYR A 303 -26.55 0.25 -3.39
CA TYR A 303 -26.33 -0.95 -2.57
C TYR A 303 -26.26 -2.21 -3.44
N LEU A 304 -25.13 -2.92 -3.35
CA LEU A 304 -24.81 -4.14 -4.09
C LEU A 304 -24.49 -5.24 -3.07
N PRO A 305 -25.48 -5.93 -2.49
CA PRO A 305 -25.29 -6.88 -1.39
C PRO A 305 -24.34 -8.04 -1.74
N ASP A 306 -24.37 -8.52 -2.97
CA ASP A 306 -23.57 -9.65 -3.44
C ASP A 306 -22.19 -9.24 -4.02
N CYS A 307 -21.85 -7.93 -3.96
CA CYS A 307 -20.59 -7.45 -4.46
C CYS A 307 -19.50 -7.62 -3.41
N HIS A 308 -18.35 -8.15 -3.82
CA HIS A 308 -17.18 -8.22 -2.95
C HIS A 308 -16.73 -6.82 -2.49
N GLU A 309 -16.56 -6.60 -1.19
CA GLU A 309 -16.31 -5.28 -0.60
C GLU A 309 -15.07 -4.58 -1.18
N SER A 310 -14.00 -5.34 -1.51
CA SER A 310 -12.77 -4.80 -2.10
C SER A 310 -12.96 -4.17 -3.47
N LEU A 311 -14.11 -4.40 -4.15
CA LEU A 311 -14.42 -3.86 -5.47
C LEU A 311 -15.30 -2.61 -5.41
N ALA A 312 -15.95 -2.35 -4.27
CA ALA A 312 -16.86 -1.22 -4.09
C ALA A 312 -16.24 0.12 -4.55
N GLY A 313 -14.99 0.38 -4.17
CA GLY A 313 -14.29 1.61 -4.55
C GLY A 313 -13.98 1.74 -6.04
N ILE A 314 -13.73 0.63 -6.73
CA ILE A 314 -13.50 0.63 -8.19
C ILE A 314 -14.83 0.90 -8.89
N ILE A 315 -15.90 0.24 -8.46
CA ILE A 315 -17.25 0.42 -9.03
C ILE A 315 -17.73 1.86 -8.80
N ALA A 316 -17.57 2.39 -7.57
CA ALA A 316 -17.92 3.78 -7.26
C ALA A 316 -17.17 4.78 -8.18
N GLY A 317 -15.87 4.51 -8.45
CA GLY A 317 -15.10 5.31 -9.42
C GLY A 317 -15.70 5.29 -10.83
N ARG A 318 -16.10 4.11 -11.32
CA ARG A 318 -16.73 3.97 -12.64
C ARG A 318 -18.11 4.63 -12.72
N ILE A 319 -18.89 4.57 -11.65
CA ILE A 319 -20.18 5.26 -11.56
C ILE A 319 -19.96 6.78 -11.55
N ARG A 320 -19.03 7.29 -10.74
CA ARG A 320 -18.65 8.70 -10.74
C ARG A 320 -18.23 9.19 -12.12
N GLU A 321 -17.38 8.44 -12.83
CA GLU A 321 -16.92 8.77 -14.18
C GLU A 321 -18.09 8.85 -15.19
N LYS A 322 -19.03 7.89 -15.12
CA LYS A 322 -20.16 7.83 -16.04
C LYS A 322 -21.18 8.95 -15.81
N TYR A 323 -21.51 9.25 -14.55
CA TYR A 323 -22.58 10.20 -14.21
C TYR A 323 -22.08 11.59 -13.83
N HIS A 324 -20.77 11.78 -13.69
CA HIS A 324 -20.15 13.03 -13.21
C HIS A 324 -20.74 13.52 -11.87
N ARG A 325 -21.04 12.57 -10.97
CA ARG A 325 -21.62 12.81 -9.65
C ARG A 325 -20.83 12.06 -8.58
N PRO A 326 -20.79 12.56 -7.33
CA PRO A 326 -20.27 11.79 -6.21
C PRO A 326 -21.01 10.46 -6.11
N ALA A 327 -20.30 9.37 -5.87
CA ALA A 327 -20.89 8.04 -5.83
C ALA A 327 -20.38 7.22 -4.65
N PHE A 328 -21.31 6.60 -3.91
CA PHE A 328 -21.07 5.54 -2.94
C PHE A 328 -21.55 4.21 -3.49
N VAL A 329 -20.74 3.17 -3.28
CA VAL A 329 -21.18 1.79 -3.45
C VAL A 329 -21.07 1.10 -2.11
N LEU A 330 -22.18 0.60 -1.62
CA LEU A 330 -22.29 -0.15 -0.38
C LEU A 330 -22.42 -1.64 -0.72
N THR A 331 -21.77 -2.49 0.08
CA THR A 331 -21.80 -3.95 -0.07
C THR A 331 -22.31 -4.60 1.21
N GLY A 332 -22.87 -5.79 1.11
CA GLY A 332 -23.25 -6.57 2.28
C GLY A 332 -22.03 -7.04 3.07
N GLY A 333 -22.09 -6.95 4.38
CA GLY A 333 -21.17 -7.57 5.31
C GLY A 333 -21.94 -8.47 6.29
N GLU A 334 -21.25 -9.25 7.10
CA GLU A 334 -21.88 -10.19 8.05
C GLU A 334 -22.80 -9.50 9.07
N THR A 335 -22.42 -8.35 9.55
CA THR A 335 -23.15 -7.61 10.61
C THR A 335 -23.57 -6.19 10.20
N SER A 336 -22.96 -5.65 9.15
CA SER A 336 -23.19 -4.28 8.70
C SER A 336 -22.84 -4.11 7.23
N ALA A 337 -23.39 -3.09 6.57
CA ALA A 337 -22.96 -2.73 5.23
C ALA A 337 -21.62 -1.99 5.30
N LYS A 338 -20.71 -2.34 4.39
CA LYS A 338 -19.46 -1.61 4.14
C LYS A 338 -19.57 -0.88 2.81
N GLY A 339 -18.86 0.22 2.65
CA GLY A 339 -18.93 0.95 1.39
C GLY A 339 -17.71 1.79 1.08
N SER A 340 -17.66 2.23 -0.16
CA SER A 340 -16.59 3.10 -0.64
C SER A 340 -17.19 4.22 -1.47
N GLY A 341 -16.74 5.45 -1.22
CA GLY A 341 -17.18 6.65 -1.93
C GLY A 341 -16.12 7.22 -2.86
N ARG A 342 -16.56 7.96 -3.86
CA ARG A 342 -15.69 8.73 -4.75
C ARG A 342 -16.26 10.13 -4.95
N SER A 343 -15.45 11.12 -4.54
CA SER A 343 -15.72 12.55 -4.68
C SER A 343 -15.63 13.03 -6.13
N ILE A 344 -16.14 14.22 -6.39
CA ILE A 344 -15.81 15.04 -7.56
C ILE A 344 -15.06 16.30 -7.09
N GLU A 345 -14.43 17.03 -7.98
CA GLU A 345 -13.64 18.23 -7.61
C GLU A 345 -14.43 19.28 -6.84
N SER A 346 -15.70 19.47 -7.21
CA SER A 346 -16.58 20.47 -6.59
C SER A 346 -17.29 20.00 -5.33
N TYR A 347 -17.10 18.73 -4.88
CA TYR A 347 -17.79 18.17 -3.72
C TYR A 347 -16.95 17.09 -3.04
N SER A 348 -16.39 17.45 -1.89
CA SER A 348 -15.64 16.52 -1.04
C SER A 348 -16.59 15.72 -0.15
N MET A 349 -16.83 14.46 -0.49
CA MET A 349 -17.67 13.57 0.31
C MET A 349 -17.10 13.35 1.72
N TYR A 350 -15.78 13.36 1.87
CA TYR A 350 -15.14 13.23 3.18
C TYR A 350 -15.51 14.41 4.10
N GLU A 351 -15.32 15.64 3.63
CA GLU A 351 -15.66 16.84 4.41
C GLU A 351 -17.14 16.90 4.78
N GLU A 352 -18.02 16.49 3.87
CA GLU A 352 -19.45 16.46 4.12
C GLU A 352 -19.85 15.36 5.13
N LEU A 353 -19.21 14.19 5.06
CA LEU A 353 -19.42 13.12 6.04
C LEU A 353 -18.88 13.48 7.42
N VAL A 354 -17.76 14.16 7.51
CA VAL A 354 -17.20 14.64 8.79
C VAL A 354 -18.19 15.59 9.49
N LYS A 355 -18.93 16.44 8.74
CA LYS A 355 -19.97 17.30 9.31
C LYS A 355 -21.13 16.50 9.96
N CYS A 356 -21.35 15.28 9.48
CA CYS A 356 -22.38 14.37 10.01
C CYS A 356 -21.85 13.41 11.09
N ALA A 357 -20.57 13.43 11.41
CA ALA A 357 -19.90 12.46 12.30
C ALA A 357 -20.55 12.41 13.71
N ALA A 358 -21.06 13.53 14.21
CA ALA A 358 -21.75 13.59 15.51
C ALA A 358 -23.08 12.80 15.54
N VAL A 359 -23.66 12.49 14.39
CA VAL A 359 -24.94 11.80 14.23
C VAL A 359 -24.74 10.35 13.75
N SER A 360 -23.58 10.05 13.15
CA SER A 360 -23.27 8.74 12.59
C SER A 360 -22.10 8.13 13.34
N TYR A 361 -22.25 6.91 13.85
CA TYR A 361 -21.15 6.10 14.40
C TYR A 361 -20.27 5.51 13.27
N THR A 362 -20.02 6.28 12.21
CA THR A 362 -19.23 5.83 11.07
C THR A 362 -17.75 6.04 11.32
N HIS A 363 -16.98 4.96 11.22
CA HIS A 363 -15.54 5.03 11.11
C HIS A 363 -15.18 5.41 9.67
N LEU A 364 -14.70 6.64 9.48
CA LEU A 364 -14.28 7.13 8.17
C LEU A 364 -12.77 6.99 8.04
N THR A 365 -12.31 6.15 7.15
CA THR A 365 -10.92 6.14 6.71
C THR A 365 -10.80 6.90 5.40
N LEU A 366 -9.83 7.81 5.31
CA LEU A 366 -9.48 8.44 4.03
C LEU A 366 -9.02 7.34 3.07
N PRO A 367 -9.52 7.32 1.83
CA PRO A 367 -8.90 6.49 0.82
C PRO A 367 -7.46 6.97 0.64
N THR A 368 -6.54 6.05 0.65
CA THR A 368 -5.20 6.26 0.14
C THR A 368 -5.31 6.44 -1.37
N THR A 369 -5.12 7.68 -1.83
CA THR A 369 -5.30 8.28 -3.16
C THR A 369 -6.67 8.36 -3.71
#